data_e024adec7881ba27184d87a8d9e948e5
#
_entry.id   e024adec7881ba27184d87a8d9e948e5
#
_cell.length_a   1.000
_cell.length_b   1.000
_cell.length_c   1.000
_cell.angle_alpha   90.00
_cell.angle_beta   90.00
_cell.angle_gamma   90.00
#
_symmetry.space_group_name_H-M   'P 1'
#
loop_
_entity.id
_entity.type
_entity.pdbx_description
1 polymer ?
#
loop_
_entity_poly.entity_id
_entity_poly.type
_entity_poly.pdbx_seq_one_letter_code
_entity_poly.pdbx_strand_id
1 'polypeptide(L)'
;MDKLLDAFFEPDRWTKAIQVAVDKNMPHDKLEIMCGKRFREGLAIMLKNNLYDIERPHQQAIPKDDGGTRIVYINEYRDRVILSIINDMLFEFCGSLISERSKAYQTDLSCGKVVREVVSRIADCKLETIGIKADLSKYFDSVPLRFIEDVFDKVETICGKSCIIELLRRYYRNNKCLDIHKNEIEHYQSLKQGCAVASFLANAILYDMDEEIKKLNVYYVRYSDDILIIGNEWEKGRGILEQRLKEKELVLNPKKVEVLTVSKFFKFLGFMIRGTEISISAKRLKNFQKAILHICKTSKSLKQAIRRVNAFLYKGQYCWAKCVLAYITNVRDIQTMNIYVMDCLRSVITQRWDLGGLGVELTKKDGVVTRGTGANVKSNRERTPKVLDGYLSLYAAKKALGNRDMFDNLVRSL
;
A
#
# COMPACT_ATOMS: atom_id res chain seq x y z
N MET A 1 -22.49 -19.72 -22.54
CA MET A 1 -22.11 -19.99 -21.11
C MET A 1 -21.36 -18.76 -20.61
N ASP A 2 -21.74 -18.19 -19.49
CA ASP A 2 -21.10 -17.02 -18.93
C ASP A 2 -19.95 -17.46 -18.01
N LYS A 3 -18.72 -17.49 -18.57
CA LYS A 3 -17.52 -17.98 -17.87
C LYS A 3 -17.25 -17.23 -16.56
N LEU A 4 -17.44 -15.92 -16.54
CA LEU A 4 -17.19 -15.13 -15.33
C LEU A 4 -18.25 -15.42 -14.27
N LEU A 5 -19.52 -15.57 -14.66
CA LEU A 5 -20.57 -15.91 -13.71
C LEU A 5 -20.36 -17.30 -13.09
N ASP A 6 -19.98 -18.29 -13.92
CA ASP A 6 -19.73 -19.65 -13.44
C ASP A 6 -18.55 -19.67 -12.46
N ALA A 7 -17.44 -19.00 -12.81
CA ALA A 7 -16.28 -18.86 -11.93
C ALA A 7 -16.61 -18.07 -10.65
N PHE A 8 -17.45 -17.05 -10.72
CA PHE A 8 -17.84 -16.24 -9.55
C PHE A 8 -18.46 -17.09 -8.43
N PHE A 9 -19.19 -18.15 -8.77
CA PHE A 9 -19.84 -19.03 -7.80
C PHE A 9 -19.00 -20.23 -7.37
N GLU A 10 -17.73 -20.33 -7.78
CA GLU A 10 -16.82 -21.37 -7.27
C GLU A 10 -16.68 -21.27 -5.74
N PRO A 11 -16.89 -22.37 -4.98
CA PRO A 11 -16.90 -22.34 -3.52
C PRO A 11 -15.64 -21.75 -2.88
N ASP A 12 -14.47 -22.05 -3.44
CA ASP A 12 -13.18 -21.65 -2.90
C ASP A 12 -12.99 -20.12 -2.95
N ARG A 13 -13.52 -19.45 -3.98
CA ARG A 13 -13.48 -17.99 -4.08
C ARG A 13 -14.27 -17.31 -2.96
N TRP A 14 -15.45 -17.84 -2.68
CA TRP A 14 -16.28 -17.33 -1.60
C TRP A 14 -15.64 -17.58 -0.24
N THR A 15 -15.10 -18.77 -0.02
CA THR A 15 -14.38 -19.11 1.22
C THR A 15 -13.20 -18.17 1.45
N LYS A 16 -12.37 -17.93 0.42
CA LYS A 16 -11.25 -17.00 0.49
C LYS A 16 -11.70 -15.56 0.74
N ALA A 17 -12.72 -15.08 0.03
CA ALA A 17 -13.21 -13.71 0.18
C ALA A 17 -13.81 -13.46 1.57
N ILE A 18 -14.55 -14.43 2.11
CA ILE A 18 -15.10 -14.37 3.47
C ILE A 18 -13.98 -14.37 4.50
N GLN A 19 -12.94 -15.20 4.35
CA GLN A 19 -11.79 -15.19 5.25
C GLN A 19 -11.09 -13.82 5.25
N VAL A 20 -10.87 -13.23 4.08
CA VAL A 20 -10.31 -11.86 3.97
C VAL A 20 -11.21 -10.82 4.65
N ALA A 21 -12.52 -10.98 4.56
CA ALA A 21 -13.48 -10.10 5.23
C ALA A 21 -13.43 -10.24 6.77
N VAL A 22 -13.30 -11.47 7.28
CA VAL A 22 -13.07 -11.76 8.71
C VAL A 22 -11.78 -11.09 9.20
N ASP A 23 -10.69 -11.26 8.45
CA ASP A 23 -9.38 -10.67 8.79
C ASP A 23 -9.42 -9.12 8.82
N LYS A 24 -10.35 -8.53 8.08
CA LYS A 24 -10.65 -7.08 8.08
C LYS A 24 -11.71 -6.65 9.08
N ASN A 25 -12.03 -7.51 10.04
CA ASN A 25 -13.02 -7.26 11.10
C ASN A 25 -14.42 -6.88 10.59
N MET A 26 -14.89 -7.49 9.51
CA MET A 26 -16.30 -7.36 9.12
C MET A 26 -17.20 -8.05 10.14
N PRO A 27 -18.42 -7.51 10.43
CA PRO A 27 -19.36 -8.11 11.35
C PRO A 27 -19.70 -9.56 10.98
N HIS A 28 -19.62 -10.46 11.97
CA HIS A 28 -19.78 -11.90 11.75
C HIS A 28 -21.18 -12.26 11.25
N ASP A 29 -22.23 -11.62 11.81
CA ASP A 29 -23.63 -11.80 11.41
C ASP A 29 -23.87 -11.52 9.90
N LYS A 30 -23.20 -10.50 9.36
CA LYS A 30 -23.28 -10.16 7.94
C LYS A 30 -22.60 -11.20 7.04
N LEU A 31 -21.49 -11.77 7.50
CA LEU A 31 -20.74 -12.78 6.76
C LEU A 31 -21.44 -14.14 6.77
N GLU A 32 -22.07 -14.52 7.87
CA GLU A 32 -22.78 -15.79 8.02
C GLU A 32 -23.89 -15.96 6.98
N ILE A 33 -24.65 -14.89 6.73
CA ILE A 33 -25.70 -14.90 5.69
C ILE A 33 -25.11 -15.23 4.31
N MET A 34 -23.94 -14.67 3.99
CA MET A 34 -23.27 -14.86 2.69
C MET A 34 -22.63 -16.24 2.52
N CYS A 35 -22.37 -16.96 3.62
CA CYS A 35 -21.92 -18.36 3.59
C CYS A 35 -23.03 -19.32 3.13
N GLY A 36 -24.30 -18.94 3.27
CA GLY A 36 -25.43 -19.80 3.00
C GLY A 36 -25.63 -20.10 1.51
N LYS A 37 -25.94 -21.36 1.18
CA LYS A 37 -26.27 -21.81 -0.19
C LYS A 37 -27.45 -21.00 -0.78
N ARG A 38 -28.50 -20.77 0.01
CA ARG A 38 -29.70 -20.01 -0.40
C ARG A 38 -29.37 -18.57 -0.85
N PHE A 39 -28.43 -17.91 -0.17
CA PHE A 39 -28.01 -16.56 -0.56
C PHE A 39 -27.34 -16.59 -1.95
N ARG A 40 -26.40 -17.51 -2.16
CA ARG A 40 -25.65 -17.63 -3.44
C ARG A 40 -26.56 -18.00 -4.60
N GLU A 41 -27.51 -18.91 -4.40
CA GLU A 41 -28.51 -19.29 -5.42
C GLU A 41 -29.41 -18.11 -5.78
N GLY A 42 -29.91 -17.37 -4.78
CA GLY A 42 -30.70 -16.16 -5.01
C GLY A 42 -29.89 -15.08 -5.75
N LEU A 43 -28.65 -14.85 -5.36
CA LEU A 43 -27.76 -13.91 -6.04
C LEU A 43 -27.51 -14.32 -7.50
N ALA A 44 -27.33 -15.62 -7.78
CA ALA A 44 -27.12 -16.12 -9.15
C ALA A 44 -28.33 -15.82 -10.05
N ILE A 45 -29.53 -16.01 -9.53
CA ILE A 45 -30.79 -15.69 -10.27
C ILE A 45 -30.85 -14.18 -10.52
N MET A 46 -30.60 -13.37 -9.53
CA MET A 46 -30.61 -11.90 -9.66
C MET A 46 -29.60 -11.39 -10.67
N LEU A 47 -28.37 -11.92 -10.66
CA LEU A 47 -27.30 -11.53 -11.59
C LEU A 47 -27.67 -11.92 -13.04
N LYS A 48 -28.13 -13.15 -13.28
CA LYS A 48 -28.56 -13.63 -14.61
C LYS A 48 -29.66 -12.79 -15.22
N ASN A 49 -30.55 -12.25 -14.39
CA ASN A 49 -31.68 -11.44 -14.84
C ASN A 49 -31.39 -9.92 -14.74
N ASN A 50 -30.16 -9.49 -14.45
CA ASN A 50 -29.80 -8.10 -14.25
C ASN A 50 -30.63 -7.36 -13.18
N LEU A 51 -31.09 -8.09 -12.16
CA LEU A 51 -31.88 -7.56 -11.03
C LEU A 51 -31.07 -7.21 -9.82
N TYR A 52 -29.78 -7.53 -9.81
CA TYR A 52 -28.87 -7.16 -8.73
C TYR A 52 -28.11 -5.90 -9.12
N ASP A 53 -28.13 -4.89 -8.27
CA ASP A 53 -27.30 -3.70 -8.37
C ASP A 53 -26.46 -3.54 -7.12
N ILE A 54 -25.23 -3.05 -7.30
CA ILE A 54 -24.34 -2.66 -6.20
C ILE A 54 -24.91 -1.40 -5.58
N GLU A 55 -25.07 -1.41 -4.27
CA GLU A 55 -25.57 -0.28 -3.51
C GLU A 55 -24.64 0.93 -3.63
N ARG A 56 -25.22 2.13 -3.47
CA ARG A 56 -24.47 3.37 -3.52
C ARG A 56 -23.40 3.40 -2.42
N PRO A 57 -22.13 3.60 -2.78
CA PRO A 57 -21.09 3.70 -1.78
C PRO A 57 -21.25 4.98 -0.96
N HIS A 58 -20.82 4.96 0.29
CA HIS A 58 -20.75 6.16 1.10
C HIS A 58 -19.34 6.74 1.11
N GLN A 59 -19.25 8.07 1.16
CA GLN A 59 -17.99 8.78 1.28
C GLN A 59 -17.45 8.70 2.70
N GLN A 60 -16.15 8.43 2.82
CA GLN A 60 -15.41 8.58 4.06
C GLN A 60 -14.19 9.48 3.84
N ALA A 61 -14.04 10.48 4.69
CA ALA A 61 -12.90 11.37 4.68
C ALA A 61 -11.72 10.74 5.45
N ILE A 62 -10.57 10.58 4.78
CA ILE A 62 -9.32 10.11 5.39
C ILE A 62 -8.31 11.25 5.39
N PRO A 63 -7.75 11.65 6.54
CA PRO A 63 -6.73 12.68 6.61
C PRO A 63 -5.47 12.30 5.82
N LYS A 64 -4.95 13.24 5.03
CA LYS A 64 -3.64 13.15 4.40
C LYS A 64 -2.56 13.75 5.31
N ASP A 65 -1.29 13.39 5.04
CA ASP A 65 -0.16 13.88 5.84
C ASP A 65 0.16 15.36 5.61
N ASP A 66 -0.22 15.89 4.46
CA ASP A 66 -0.06 17.29 4.07
C ASP A 66 -1.14 18.20 4.63
N GLY A 67 -2.00 17.70 5.51
CA GLY A 67 -3.14 18.40 6.07
C GLY A 67 -4.38 18.37 5.19
N GLY A 68 -4.29 17.82 3.99
CA GLY A 68 -5.43 17.64 3.10
C GLY A 68 -6.30 16.44 3.48
N THR A 69 -7.39 16.27 2.75
CA THR A 69 -8.32 15.14 2.92
C THR A 69 -8.37 14.30 1.65
N ARG A 70 -8.48 12.99 1.82
CA ARG A 70 -8.76 12.04 0.76
C ARG A 70 -10.16 11.49 0.98
N ILE A 71 -11.00 11.55 -0.03
CA ILE A 71 -12.31 10.89 -0.02
C ILE A 71 -12.14 9.47 -0.55
N VAL A 72 -12.67 8.50 0.17
CA VAL A 72 -12.77 7.12 -0.27
C VAL A 72 -14.23 6.71 -0.30
N TYR A 73 -14.56 5.79 -1.19
CA TYR A 73 -15.92 5.29 -1.39
C TYR A 73 -16.03 3.89 -0.79
N ILE A 74 -16.85 3.75 0.22
CA ILE A 74 -17.01 2.49 0.94
C ILE A 74 -18.36 1.87 0.56
N ASN A 75 -18.29 0.71 -0.08
CA ASN A 75 -19.47 -0.09 -0.38
C ASN A 75 -19.99 -0.81 0.86
N GLU A 76 -21.26 -1.21 0.83
CA GLU A 76 -21.86 -2.06 1.86
C GLU A 76 -21.13 -3.41 1.96
N TYR A 77 -21.20 -4.05 3.12
CA TYR A 77 -20.42 -5.26 3.41
C TYR A 77 -20.60 -6.36 2.37
N ARG A 78 -21.84 -6.60 1.94
CA ARG A 78 -22.16 -7.58 0.91
C ARG A 78 -21.46 -7.27 -0.40
N ASP A 79 -21.59 -6.04 -0.86
CA ASP A 79 -21.00 -5.60 -2.12
C ASP A 79 -19.47 -5.57 -2.08
N ARG A 80 -18.87 -5.31 -0.91
CA ARG A 80 -17.41 -5.40 -0.73
C ARG A 80 -16.90 -6.81 -0.96
N VAL A 81 -17.60 -7.84 -0.48
CA VAL A 81 -17.24 -9.25 -0.73
C VAL A 81 -17.39 -9.58 -2.20
N ILE A 82 -18.55 -9.24 -2.81
CA ILE A 82 -18.83 -9.45 -4.23
C ILE A 82 -17.77 -8.78 -5.11
N LEU A 83 -17.51 -7.50 -4.90
CA LEU A 83 -16.50 -6.73 -5.64
C LEU A 83 -15.07 -7.26 -5.43
N SER A 84 -14.77 -7.83 -4.24
CA SER A 84 -13.47 -8.46 -4.00
C SER A 84 -13.30 -9.74 -4.81
N ILE A 85 -14.33 -10.59 -4.88
CA ILE A 85 -14.32 -11.79 -5.72
C ILE A 85 -14.14 -11.41 -7.19
N ILE A 86 -14.93 -10.43 -7.67
CA ILE A 86 -14.85 -9.96 -9.06
C ILE A 86 -13.43 -9.42 -9.36
N ASN A 87 -12.86 -8.63 -8.46
CA ASN A 87 -11.50 -8.12 -8.64
C ASN A 87 -10.44 -9.24 -8.75
N ASP A 88 -10.50 -10.24 -7.86
CA ASP A 88 -9.59 -11.39 -7.92
C ASP A 88 -9.74 -12.15 -9.26
N MET A 89 -10.96 -12.31 -9.75
CA MET A 89 -11.25 -12.93 -11.04
C MET A 89 -10.70 -12.11 -12.22
N LEU A 90 -10.86 -10.78 -12.20
CA LEU A 90 -10.32 -9.92 -13.25
C LEU A 90 -8.80 -9.99 -13.31
N PHE A 91 -8.11 -10.03 -12.18
CA PHE A 91 -6.65 -10.24 -12.14
C PHE A 91 -6.26 -11.62 -12.68
N GLU A 92 -7.03 -12.67 -12.40
CA GLU A 92 -6.75 -14.04 -12.83
C GLU A 92 -7.02 -14.24 -14.34
N PHE A 93 -8.21 -13.87 -14.83
CA PHE A 93 -8.62 -14.13 -16.20
C PHE A 93 -8.12 -13.09 -17.21
N CYS A 94 -7.91 -11.87 -16.75
CA CYS A 94 -7.56 -10.72 -17.60
C CYS A 94 -6.21 -10.10 -17.22
N GLY A 95 -5.30 -10.87 -16.60
CA GLY A 95 -3.96 -10.44 -16.25
C GLY A 95 -3.14 -9.98 -17.45
N SER A 96 -3.46 -10.42 -18.66
CA SER A 96 -2.88 -9.92 -19.92
C SER A 96 -3.14 -8.44 -20.20
N LEU A 97 -4.13 -7.83 -19.53
CA LEU A 97 -4.40 -6.39 -19.59
C LEU A 97 -3.57 -5.58 -18.57
N ILE A 98 -2.65 -6.23 -17.86
CA ILE A 98 -1.80 -5.60 -16.86
C ILE A 98 -0.34 -5.78 -17.26
N SER A 99 0.38 -4.68 -17.42
CA SER A 99 1.80 -4.72 -17.70
C SER A 99 2.59 -5.31 -16.53
N GLU A 100 3.60 -6.08 -16.80
CA GLU A 100 4.58 -6.54 -15.78
C GLU A 100 5.31 -5.38 -15.09
N ARG A 101 5.28 -4.19 -15.70
CA ARG A 101 5.85 -2.95 -15.15
C ARG A 101 4.91 -2.26 -14.16
N SER A 102 3.63 -2.62 -14.15
CA SER A 102 2.67 -2.18 -13.15
C SER A 102 2.72 -3.10 -11.94
N LYS A 103 3.35 -2.62 -10.85
CA LYS A 103 3.67 -3.43 -9.66
C LYS A 103 2.66 -3.30 -8.51
N ALA A 104 1.72 -2.38 -8.61
CA ALA A 104 0.71 -2.19 -7.56
C ALA A 104 -0.37 -3.28 -7.59
N TYR A 105 -0.91 -3.58 -6.41
CA TYR A 105 -2.05 -4.51 -6.21
C TYR A 105 -1.79 -5.97 -6.60
N GLN A 106 -0.55 -6.36 -6.80
CA GLN A 106 -0.17 -7.74 -7.07
C GLN A 106 0.20 -8.45 -5.76
N THR A 107 -0.29 -9.68 -5.57
CA THR A 107 -0.18 -10.42 -4.29
C THR A 107 1.25 -10.71 -3.87
N ASP A 108 2.16 -10.93 -4.81
CA ASP A 108 3.54 -11.34 -4.54
C ASP A 108 4.54 -10.18 -4.49
N LEU A 109 4.09 -8.94 -4.73
CA LEU A 109 4.93 -7.75 -4.82
C LEU A 109 4.66 -6.80 -3.64
N SER A 110 5.65 -6.69 -2.75
CA SER A 110 5.65 -5.65 -1.71
C SER A 110 6.39 -4.40 -2.18
N CYS A 111 6.03 -3.23 -1.62
CA CYS A 111 6.78 -1.98 -1.87
C CYS A 111 8.29 -2.14 -1.67
N GLY A 112 8.71 -2.93 -0.70
CA GLY A 112 10.12 -3.16 -0.42
C GLY A 112 10.82 -3.99 -1.50
N LYS A 113 10.14 -4.99 -2.07
CA LYS A 113 10.69 -5.76 -3.21
C LYS A 113 10.92 -4.86 -4.42
N VAL A 114 9.92 -4.01 -4.73
CA VAL A 114 10.04 -3.03 -5.83
C VAL A 114 11.18 -2.04 -5.58
N VAL A 115 11.32 -1.51 -4.38
CA VAL A 115 12.42 -0.61 -4.01
C VAL A 115 13.78 -1.29 -4.15
N ARG A 116 13.91 -2.56 -3.78
CA ARG A 116 15.16 -3.32 -3.96
C ARG A 116 15.50 -3.50 -5.43
N GLU A 117 14.51 -3.78 -6.27
CA GLU A 117 14.68 -3.85 -7.72
C GLU A 117 15.14 -2.51 -8.30
N VAL A 118 14.51 -1.39 -7.90
CA VAL A 118 14.92 -0.03 -8.29
C VAL A 118 16.39 0.24 -7.93
N VAL A 119 16.78 -0.08 -6.70
CA VAL A 119 18.16 0.16 -6.22
C VAL A 119 19.18 -0.68 -6.98
N SER A 120 18.86 -1.93 -7.32
CA SER A 120 19.70 -2.77 -8.17
C SER A 120 19.92 -2.12 -9.54
N ARG A 121 18.89 -1.52 -10.15
CA ARG A 121 18.99 -0.85 -11.43
C ARG A 121 19.78 0.46 -11.36
N ILE A 122 19.66 1.19 -10.25
CA ILE A 122 20.47 2.40 -10.02
C ILE A 122 21.95 2.05 -9.88
N ALA A 123 22.29 0.93 -9.23
CA ALA A 123 23.66 0.46 -9.08
C ALA A 123 24.38 0.23 -10.43
N ASP A 124 23.63 -0.21 -11.44
CA ASP A 124 24.12 -0.45 -12.79
C ASP A 124 24.22 0.83 -13.64
N CYS A 125 23.64 1.95 -13.17
CA CYS A 125 23.56 3.20 -13.91
C CYS A 125 24.83 4.04 -13.68
N LYS A 126 25.51 4.41 -14.77
CA LYS A 126 26.75 5.23 -14.74
C LYS A 126 26.50 6.73 -14.92
N LEU A 127 25.25 7.16 -15.04
CA LEU A 127 24.86 8.54 -15.28
C LEU A 127 24.75 9.32 -13.98
N GLU A 128 25.07 10.62 -14.01
CA GLU A 128 24.80 11.53 -12.89
C GLU A 128 23.30 11.78 -12.73
N THR A 129 22.63 12.13 -13.84
CA THR A 129 21.16 12.19 -13.92
C THR A 129 20.64 10.84 -14.36
N ILE A 130 19.97 10.15 -13.45
CA ILE A 130 19.57 8.74 -13.65
C ILE A 130 18.17 8.57 -14.22
N GLY A 131 17.31 9.61 -14.16
CA GLY A 131 15.94 9.47 -14.65
C GLY A 131 14.97 10.46 -14.06
N ILE A 132 13.69 10.08 -14.07
CA ILE A 132 12.57 10.88 -13.57
C ILE A 132 11.66 10.05 -12.67
N LYS A 133 11.17 10.70 -11.63
CA LYS A 133 10.03 10.25 -10.83
C LYS A 133 8.86 11.18 -11.11
N ALA A 134 7.66 10.61 -11.25
CA ALA A 134 6.42 11.34 -11.47
C ALA A 134 5.27 10.72 -10.67
N ASP A 135 4.20 11.49 -10.50
CA ASP A 135 2.98 11.07 -9.78
C ASP A 135 1.78 11.64 -10.54
N LEU A 136 0.72 10.87 -10.69
CA LEU A 136 -0.49 11.31 -11.36
C LEU A 136 -1.35 12.18 -10.44
N SER A 137 -1.87 13.27 -10.99
CA SER A 137 -2.76 14.16 -10.22
C SER A 137 -4.12 13.51 -10.05
N LYS A 138 -4.53 13.23 -8.79
CA LYS A 138 -5.86 12.69 -8.45
C LYS A 138 -6.30 11.51 -9.34
N TYR A 139 -5.39 10.59 -9.65
CA TYR A 139 -5.60 9.52 -10.64
C TYR A 139 -6.96 8.83 -10.50
N PHE A 140 -7.30 8.35 -9.30
CA PHE A 140 -8.55 7.64 -9.04
C PHE A 140 -9.81 8.48 -9.24
N ASP A 141 -9.69 9.81 -9.14
CA ASP A 141 -10.80 10.75 -9.28
C ASP A 141 -10.87 11.40 -10.67
N SER A 142 -9.84 11.17 -11.52
CA SER A 142 -9.70 11.89 -12.80
C SER A 142 -9.95 11.02 -14.03
N VAL A 143 -10.04 9.70 -13.89
CA VAL A 143 -10.23 8.79 -15.03
C VAL A 143 -11.63 8.97 -15.63
N PRO A 144 -11.76 9.37 -16.91
CA PRO A 144 -13.05 9.44 -17.59
C PRO A 144 -13.70 8.06 -17.74
N LEU A 145 -15.03 8.01 -17.62
CA LEU A 145 -15.81 6.76 -17.68
C LEU A 145 -15.54 5.94 -18.95
N ARG A 146 -15.35 6.61 -20.11
CA ARG A 146 -15.10 5.91 -21.37
C ARG A 146 -13.89 4.97 -21.32
N PHE A 147 -12.81 5.33 -20.61
CA PHE A 147 -11.64 4.46 -20.48
C PHE A 147 -11.88 3.27 -19.54
N ILE A 148 -12.83 3.40 -18.62
CA ILE A 148 -13.32 2.27 -17.82
C ILE A 148 -14.14 1.32 -18.71
N GLU A 149 -15.02 1.87 -19.54
CA GLU A 149 -15.81 1.10 -20.51
C GLU A 149 -14.92 0.37 -21.51
N ASP A 150 -13.87 1.04 -22.04
CA ASP A 150 -12.88 0.42 -22.95
C ASP A 150 -12.20 -0.80 -22.29
N VAL A 151 -11.90 -0.75 -20.99
CA VAL A 151 -11.36 -1.91 -20.27
C VAL A 151 -12.40 -3.01 -20.17
N PHE A 152 -13.66 -2.70 -19.90
CA PHE A 152 -14.74 -3.72 -19.88
C PHE A 152 -14.94 -4.37 -21.24
N ASP A 153 -14.84 -3.62 -22.35
CA ASP A 153 -14.88 -4.18 -23.71
C ASP A 153 -13.71 -5.14 -23.96
N LYS A 154 -12.50 -4.78 -23.52
CA LYS A 154 -11.33 -5.67 -23.58
C LYS A 154 -11.53 -6.95 -22.73
N VAL A 155 -12.12 -6.83 -21.54
CA VAL A 155 -12.46 -7.99 -20.68
C VAL A 155 -13.47 -8.90 -21.39
N GLU A 156 -14.52 -8.35 -21.99
CA GLU A 156 -15.52 -9.13 -22.74
C GLU A 156 -14.92 -9.78 -24.00
N THR A 157 -13.91 -9.16 -24.62
CA THR A 157 -13.16 -9.78 -25.72
C THR A 157 -12.41 -11.04 -25.25
N ILE A 158 -11.88 -11.04 -24.04
CA ILE A 158 -11.11 -12.17 -23.47
C ILE A 158 -12.05 -13.26 -22.90
N CYS A 159 -13.03 -12.84 -22.12
CA CYS A 159 -13.86 -13.76 -21.32
C CYS A 159 -15.21 -14.08 -21.96
N GLY A 160 -15.63 -13.32 -22.97
CA GLY A 160 -17.00 -13.31 -23.51
C GLY A 160 -17.91 -12.36 -22.72
N LYS A 161 -19.10 -12.11 -23.25
CA LYS A 161 -20.13 -11.31 -22.57
C LYS A 161 -20.52 -11.92 -21.24
N SER A 162 -20.68 -11.09 -20.21
CA SER A 162 -21.00 -11.54 -18.85
C SER A 162 -21.92 -10.56 -18.12
N CYS A 163 -22.90 -11.10 -17.40
CA CYS A 163 -23.73 -10.30 -16.49
C CYS A 163 -22.92 -9.68 -15.34
N ILE A 164 -21.75 -10.24 -15.01
CA ILE A 164 -20.81 -9.64 -14.05
C ILE A 164 -20.23 -8.32 -14.59
N ILE A 165 -19.85 -8.28 -15.87
CA ILE A 165 -19.35 -7.05 -16.49
C ILE A 165 -20.48 -6.03 -16.65
N GLU A 166 -21.68 -6.47 -16.99
CA GLU A 166 -22.85 -5.58 -17.05
C GLU A 166 -23.18 -4.99 -15.66
N LEU A 167 -23.07 -5.77 -14.59
CA LEU A 167 -23.18 -5.26 -13.22
C LEU A 167 -22.16 -4.14 -12.95
N LEU A 168 -20.88 -4.35 -13.33
CA LEU A 168 -19.85 -3.33 -13.17
C LEU A 168 -20.12 -2.09 -14.01
N ARG A 169 -20.61 -2.23 -15.25
CA ARG A 169 -20.99 -1.09 -16.10
C ARG A 169 -22.06 -0.26 -15.42
N ARG A 170 -23.13 -0.87 -14.93
CA ARG A 170 -24.20 -0.17 -14.20
C ARG A 170 -23.66 0.53 -12.96
N TYR A 171 -22.78 -0.12 -12.21
CA TYR A 171 -22.17 0.46 -11.02
C TYR A 171 -21.30 1.70 -11.33
N TYR A 172 -20.46 1.63 -12.38
CA TYR A 172 -19.58 2.75 -12.74
C TYR A 172 -20.33 3.88 -13.46
N ARG A 173 -21.40 3.60 -14.20
CA ARG A 173 -22.27 4.62 -14.79
C ARG A 173 -23.11 5.37 -13.76
N ASN A 174 -23.35 4.78 -12.61
CA ASN A 174 -24.07 5.45 -11.54
C ASN A 174 -23.17 6.51 -10.88
N ASN A 175 -23.53 7.80 -11.03
CA ASN A 175 -22.81 8.94 -10.49
C ASN A 175 -23.20 9.30 -9.05
N LYS A 176 -24.13 8.56 -8.45
CA LYS A 176 -24.67 8.83 -7.11
C LYS A 176 -23.88 8.10 -6.02
N CYS A 177 -23.66 8.78 -4.93
CA CYS A 177 -23.10 8.20 -3.69
C CYS A 177 -23.75 8.87 -2.47
N LEU A 178 -23.45 8.36 -1.28
CA LEU A 178 -23.87 8.99 -0.03
C LEU A 178 -22.71 9.82 0.51
N ASP A 179 -22.98 11.03 0.97
CA ASP A 179 -21.99 11.85 1.67
C ASP A 179 -21.69 11.34 3.09
N ILE A 180 -20.85 12.04 3.84
CA ILE A 180 -20.51 11.71 5.22
C ILE A 180 -21.70 11.77 6.18
N HIS A 181 -22.79 12.45 5.79
CA HIS A 181 -24.05 12.58 6.54
C HIS A 181 -25.14 11.64 6.03
N LYS A 182 -24.80 10.75 5.07
CA LYS A 182 -25.70 9.80 4.38
C LYS A 182 -26.75 10.47 3.48
N ASN A 183 -26.54 11.69 3.06
CA ASN A 183 -27.36 12.32 2.02
C ASN A 183 -26.90 11.84 0.65
N GLU A 184 -27.86 11.64 -0.25
CA GLU A 184 -27.54 11.34 -1.65
C GLU A 184 -26.96 12.57 -2.34
N ILE A 185 -25.79 12.41 -2.94
CA ILE A 185 -25.13 13.44 -3.72
C ILE A 185 -24.70 12.87 -5.07
N GLU A 186 -24.64 13.73 -6.08
CA GLU A 186 -24.02 13.38 -7.34
C GLU A 186 -22.52 13.62 -7.27
N HIS A 187 -21.77 12.65 -7.80
CA HIS A 187 -20.35 12.72 -7.97
C HIS A 187 -20.01 12.35 -9.40
N TYR A 188 -18.94 12.91 -9.96
CA TYR A 188 -18.57 12.55 -11.31
C TYR A 188 -18.07 11.09 -11.38
N GLN A 189 -18.20 10.49 -12.55
CA GLN A 189 -17.88 9.08 -12.80
C GLN A 189 -16.37 8.85 -12.92
N SER A 190 -15.82 7.97 -12.08
CA SER A 190 -14.40 7.68 -12.00
C SER A 190 -14.15 6.31 -11.37
N LEU A 191 -12.89 5.98 -11.04
CA LEU A 191 -12.48 4.69 -10.47
C LEU A 191 -13.08 4.38 -9.09
N LYS A 192 -13.66 5.37 -8.40
CA LYS A 192 -14.25 5.22 -7.04
C LYS A 192 -13.22 4.63 -6.05
N GLN A 193 -12.28 5.46 -5.61
CA GLN A 193 -11.20 5.07 -4.68
C GLN A 193 -11.76 4.39 -3.43
N GLY A 194 -11.40 3.13 -3.19
CA GLY A 194 -11.92 2.28 -2.10
C GLY A 194 -12.74 1.09 -2.61
N CYS A 195 -13.24 1.13 -3.84
CA CYS A 195 -13.80 -0.03 -4.52
C CYS A 195 -12.69 -1.05 -4.84
N ALA A 196 -12.93 -2.33 -4.61
CA ALA A 196 -11.93 -3.36 -4.88
C ALA A 196 -11.52 -3.41 -6.37
N VAL A 197 -12.49 -3.34 -7.29
CA VAL A 197 -12.27 -3.41 -8.75
C VAL A 197 -11.46 -2.22 -9.27
N ALA A 198 -11.44 -1.09 -8.57
CA ALA A 198 -10.64 0.06 -8.93
C ALA A 198 -9.14 -0.26 -9.06
N SER A 199 -8.63 -1.27 -8.33
CA SER A 199 -7.23 -1.69 -8.38
C SER A 199 -6.85 -2.34 -9.72
N PHE A 200 -7.72 -3.20 -10.27
CA PHE A 200 -7.55 -3.79 -11.59
C PHE A 200 -7.64 -2.72 -12.69
N LEU A 201 -8.70 -1.90 -12.65
CA LEU A 201 -8.92 -0.84 -13.64
C LEU A 201 -7.77 0.17 -13.67
N ALA A 202 -7.25 0.58 -12.51
CA ALA A 202 -6.10 1.48 -12.41
C ALA A 202 -4.83 0.92 -13.07
N ASN A 203 -4.68 -0.39 -13.14
CA ASN A 203 -3.57 -1.00 -13.86
C ASN A 203 -3.87 -1.13 -15.36
N ALA A 204 -5.07 -1.62 -15.72
CA ALA A 204 -5.43 -1.92 -17.09
C ALA A 204 -5.57 -0.68 -18.00
N ILE A 205 -6.07 0.45 -17.47
CA ILE A 205 -6.26 1.70 -18.22
C ILE A 205 -4.94 2.24 -18.78
N LEU A 206 -3.83 2.04 -18.08
CA LEU A 206 -2.51 2.54 -18.47
C LEU A 206 -1.62 1.47 -19.13
N TYR A 207 -2.18 0.30 -19.45
CA TYR A 207 -1.46 -0.81 -20.06
C TYR A 207 -0.66 -0.41 -21.32
N ASP A 208 -1.32 0.26 -22.27
CA ASP A 208 -0.70 0.64 -23.54
C ASP A 208 0.51 1.58 -23.34
N MET A 209 0.40 2.51 -22.38
CA MET A 209 1.48 3.40 -21.97
C MET A 209 2.64 2.62 -21.34
N ASP A 210 2.32 1.71 -20.41
CA ASP A 210 3.33 0.88 -19.74
C ASP A 210 4.12 0.04 -20.75
N GLU A 211 3.44 -0.60 -21.71
CA GLU A 211 4.07 -1.45 -22.72
C GLU A 211 4.88 -0.66 -23.76
N GLU A 212 4.51 0.60 -24.04
CA GLU A 212 5.29 1.44 -24.93
C GLU A 212 6.59 1.92 -24.28
N ILE A 213 6.54 2.40 -23.03
CA ILE A 213 7.74 2.83 -22.29
C ILE A 213 8.69 1.63 -22.07
N LYS A 214 8.15 0.45 -21.82
CA LYS A 214 8.90 -0.80 -21.64
C LYS A 214 9.80 -1.14 -22.83
N LYS A 215 9.47 -0.70 -24.05
CA LYS A 215 10.26 -0.95 -25.25
C LYS A 215 11.56 -0.13 -25.32
N LEU A 216 11.66 0.92 -24.51
CA LEU A 216 12.85 1.75 -24.43
C LEU A 216 13.97 1.09 -23.62
N ASN A 217 15.19 1.56 -23.82
CA ASN A 217 16.34 1.17 -23.00
C ASN A 217 16.33 1.90 -21.64
N VAL A 218 15.28 1.65 -20.86
CA VAL A 218 15.08 2.19 -19.51
C VAL A 218 14.59 1.10 -18.57
N TYR A 219 14.85 1.26 -17.29
CA TYR A 219 14.08 0.61 -16.25
C TYR A 219 12.86 1.47 -15.97
N TYR A 220 11.70 0.92 -16.27
CA TYR A 220 10.40 1.54 -16.01
C TYR A 220 9.63 0.74 -14.95
N VAL A 221 9.05 1.42 -14.00
CA VAL A 221 8.13 0.83 -13.02
C VAL A 221 7.04 1.81 -12.64
N ARG A 222 5.81 1.33 -12.60
CA ARG A 222 4.65 2.06 -12.10
C ARG A 222 4.06 1.33 -10.89
N TYR A 223 3.78 2.08 -9.83
CA TYR A 223 3.10 1.59 -8.65
C TYR A 223 1.85 2.44 -8.40
N SER A 224 0.73 2.07 -9.04
CA SER A 224 -0.51 2.87 -9.09
C SER A 224 -0.27 4.21 -9.81
N ASP A 225 -0.28 5.31 -9.07
CA ASP A 225 -0.01 6.67 -9.52
C ASP A 225 1.48 7.10 -9.42
N ASP A 226 2.29 6.38 -8.66
CA ASP A 226 3.75 6.62 -8.56
C ASP A 226 4.49 5.97 -9.75
N ILE A 227 5.23 6.76 -10.52
CA ILE A 227 5.95 6.35 -11.74
C ILE A 227 7.43 6.64 -11.59
N LEU A 228 8.27 5.70 -12.06
CA LEU A 228 9.73 5.83 -12.07
C LEU A 228 10.28 5.35 -13.41
N ILE A 229 11.09 6.18 -14.06
CA ILE A 229 11.80 5.88 -15.32
C ILE A 229 13.27 6.15 -15.07
N ILE A 230 14.13 5.13 -15.21
CA ILE A 230 15.58 5.21 -14.96
C ILE A 230 16.32 4.65 -16.18
N GLY A 231 17.38 5.32 -16.63
CA GLY A 231 18.23 4.86 -17.72
C GLY A 231 18.46 5.93 -18.78
N ASN A 232 19.22 5.58 -19.85
CA ASN A 232 19.71 6.53 -20.83
C ASN A 232 18.61 7.23 -21.64
N GLU A 233 17.49 6.56 -21.86
CA GLU A 233 16.37 7.09 -22.65
C GLU A 233 15.22 7.62 -21.79
N TRP A 234 15.49 8.01 -20.54
CA TRP A 234 14.45 8.46 -19.64
C TRP A 234 13.66 9.68 -20.15
N GLU A 235 14.30 10.58 -20.93
CA GLU A 235 13.63 11.74 -21.53
C GLU A 235 12.63 11.33 -22.60
N LYS A 236 12.96 10.33 -23.43
CA LYS A 236 12.02 9.74 -24.40
C LYS A 236 10.85 9.08 -23.64
N GLY A 237 11.15 8.33 -22.58
CA GLY A 237 10.13 7.72 -21.73
C GLY A 237 9.20 8.76 -21.10
N ARG A 238 9.72 9.89 -20.67
CA ARG A 238 8.93 11.04 -20.21
C ARG A 238 8.03 11.58 -21.32
N GLY A 239 8.52 11.74 -22.53
CA GLY A 239 7.74 12.23 -23.67
C GLY A 239 6.53 11.30 -23.97
N ILE A 240 6.76 9.97 -23.99
CA ILE A 240 5.69 8.97 -24.15
C ILE A 240 4.68 9.08 -22.99
N LEU A 241 5.18 9.16 -21.75
CA LEU A 241 4.33 9.31 -20.55
C LEU A 241 3.40 10.52 -20.68
N GLU A 242 3.94 11.70 -20.99
CA GLU A 242 3.17 12.95 -21.11
C GLU A 242 2.15 12.87 -22.25
N GLN A 243 2.53 12.30 -23.40
CA GLN A 243 1.63 12.13 -24.54
C GLN A 243 0.48 11.18 -24.23
N ARG A 244 0.76 9.98 -23.70
CA ARG A 244 -0.26 8.96 -23.40
C ARG A 244 -1.20 9.39 -22.30
N LEU A 245 -0.71 10.12 -21.29
CA LEU A 245 -1.58 10.69 -20.27
C LEU A 245 -2.51 11.76 -20.85
N LYS A 246 -2.02 12.62 -21.76
CA LYS A 246 -2.84 13.62 -22.44
C LYS A 246 -3.96 12.95 -23.26
N GLU A 247 -3.66 11.86 -23.98
CA GLU A 247 -4.66 11.08 -24.73
C GLU A 247 -5.75 10.50 -23.82
N LYS A 248 -5.39 10.19 -22.57
CA LYS A 248 -6.34 9.67 -21.56
C LYS A 248 -6.94 10.76 -20.68
N GLU A 249 -6.71 12.03 -20.98
CA GLU A 249 -7.17 13.19 -20.18
C GLU A 249 -6.66 13.17 -18.73
N LEU A 250 -5.50 12.56 -18.52
CA LEU A 250 -4.83 12.51 -17.23
C LEU A 250 -3.66 13.47 -17.19
N VAL A 251 -3.31 13.93 -15.97
CA VAL A 251 -2.29 14.97 -15.79
C VAL A 251 -1.28 14.53 -14.73
N LEU A 252 0.00 14.78 -15.00
CA LEU A 252 1.05 14.67 -13.98
C LEU A 252 0.85 15.74 -12.90
N ASN A 253 1.20 15.41 -11.67
CA ASN A 253 1.25 16.38 -10.59
C ASN A 253 2.57 17.18 -10.68
N PRO A 254 2.54 18.47 -11.12
CA PRO A 254 3.78 19.21 -11.39
C PRO A 254 4.67 19.39 -10.14
N LYS A 255 4.08 19.34 -8.95
CA LYS A 255 4.81 19.43 -7.67
C LYS A 255 5.53 18.14 -7.28
N LYS A 256 5.26 17.03 -7.98
CA LYS A 256 5.80 15.70 -7.69
C LYS A 256 6.58 15.11 -8.87
N VAL A 257 6.84 15.89 -9.90
CA VAL A 257 7.77 15.54 -10.98
C VAL A 257 9.16 15.92 -10.51
N GLU A 258 10.06 14.94 -10.40
CA GLU A 258 11.40 15.11 -9.87
C GLU A 258 12.41 14.43 -10.80
N VAL A 259 13.41 15.20 -11.28
CA VAL A 259 14.56 14.65 -11.99
C VAL A 259 15.52 14.06 -10.97
N LEU A 260 15.91 12.82 -11.17
CA LEU A 260 16.65 12.02 -10.22
C LEU A 260 18.15 12.04 -10.50
N THR A 261 18.93 12.19 -9.44
CA THR A 261 20.41 12.09 -9.49
C THR A 261 20.90 11.04 -8.49
N VAL A 262 22.05 10.42 -8.78
CA VAL A 262 22.64 9.40 -7.87
C VAL A 262 22.99 9.98 -6.50
N SER A 263 23.38 11.24 -6.46
CA SER A 263 23.90 11.90 -5.24
C SER A 263 22.83 12.39 -4.28
N LYS A 264 21.56 12.53 -4.72
CA LYS A 264 20.46 13.07 -3.92
C LYS A 264 19.47 12.01 -3.49
N PHE A 265 18.92 12.16 -2.28
CA PHE A 265 17.82 11.32 -1.83
C PHE A 265 16.52 11.69 -2.54
N PHE A 266 15.84 10.69 -3.07
CA PHE A 266 14.44 10.80 -3.50
C PHE A 266 13.55 9.83 -2.74
N LYS A 267 12.26 10.15 -2.63
CA LYS A 267 11.28 9.32 -1.95
C LYS A 267 10.54 8.45 -2.95
N PHE A 268 10.52 7.12 -2.72
CA PHE A 268 9.72 6.19 -3.50
C PHE A 268 9.11 5.10 -2.60
N LEU A 269 7.82 4.84 -2.73
CA LEU A 269 7.06 3.82 -1.99
C LEU A 269 7.32 3.80 -0.47
N GLY A 270 7.46 5.00 0.11
CA GLY A 270 7.69 5.16 1.55
C GLY A 270 9.11 4.89 2.02
N PHE A 271 10.08 4.78 1.12
CA PHE A 271 11.51 4.76 1.38
C PHE A 271 12.19 6.01 0.83
N MET A 272 13.38 6.29 1.34
CA MET A 272 14.31 7.28 0.80
C MET A 272 15.46 6.52 0.14
N ILE A 273 15.78 6.85 -1.09
CA ILE A 273 16.77 6.16 -1.91
C ILE A 273 17.84 7.17 -2.36
N ARG A 274 19.11 6.80 -2.23
CA ARG A 274 20.26 7.54 -2.77
C ARG A 274 21.31 6.53 -3.24
N GLY A 275 21.54 6.45 -4.55
CA GLY A 275 22.36 5.37 -5.10
C GLY A 275 21.87 4.00 -4.62
N THR A 276 22.73 3.25 -3.95
CA THR A 276 22.40 1.94 -3.36
C THR A 276 21.90 2.01 -1.92
N GLU A 277 21.83 3.20 -1.35
CA GLU A 277 21.39 3.40 0.04
C GLU A 277 19.87 3.48 0.12
N ILE A 278 19.28 2.68 1.02
CA ILE A 278 17.85 2.69 1.34
C ILE A 278 17.67 3.08 2.80
N SER A 279 16.90 4.14 3.04
CA SER A 279 16.50 4.64 4.34
C SER A 279 14.97 4.71 4.45
N ILE A 280 14.46 4.94 5.65
CA ILE A 280 13.02 5.08 5.91
C ILE A 280 12.54 6.50 5.57
N SER A 281 11.32 6.65 5.01
CA SER A 281 10.74 7.98 4.80
C SER A 281 10.29 8.65 6.11
N ALA A 282 10.20 9.97 6.12
CA ALA A 282 9.77 10.75 7.30
C ALA A 282 8.38 10.31 7.80
N LYS A 283 7.43 10.02 6.89
CA LYS A 283 6.10 9.52 7.25
C LYS A 283 6.16 8.18 8.00
N ARG A 284 6.88 7.20 7.44
CA ARG A 284 7.02 5.88 8.08
C ARG A 284 7.73 5.99 9.42
N LEU A 285 8.74 6.86 9.50
CA LEU A 285 9.44 7.14 10.75
C LEU A 285 8.50 7.71 11.82
N LYS A 286 7.68 8.70 11.46
CA LYS A 286 6.67 9.29 12.36
C LYS A 286 5.64 8.26 12.84
N ASN A 287 5.17 7.40 11.93
CA ASN A 287 4.23 6.32 12.28
C ASN A 287 4.88 5.28 13.21
N PHE A 288 6.13 4.92 12.95
CA PHE A 288 6.92 4.05 13.83
C PHE A 288 7.04 4.64 15.23
N GLN A 289 7.43 5.91 15.35
CA GLN A 289 7.53 6.61 16.64
C GLN A 289 6.20 6.60 17.40
N LYS A 290 5.12 6.98 16.73
CA LYS A 290 3.77 7.01 17.35
C LYS A 290 3.37 5.63 17.87
N ALA A 291 3.60 4.58 17.09
CA ALA A 291 3.25 3.22 17.48
C ALA A 291 4.06 2.75 18.70
N ILE A 292 5.38 2.91 18.69
CA ILE A 292 6.25 2.52 19.81
C ILE A 292 5.89 3.30 21.08
N LEU A 293 5.74 4.62 20.96
CA LEU A 293 5.40 5.46 22.11
C LEU A 293 4.02 5.09 22.71
N HIS A 294 3.02 4.87 21.84
CA HIS A 294 1.69 4.45 22.27
C HIS A 294 1.72 3.09 23.00
N ILE A 295 2.42 2.10 22.45
CA ILE A 295 2.58 0.78 23.05
C ILE A 295 3.20 0.92 24.44
N CYS A 296 4.28 1.67 24.56
CA CYS A 296 4.97 1.86 25.83
C CYS A 296 4.10 2.60 26.87
N LYS A 297 3.46 3.72 26.48
CA LYS A 297 2.59 4.51 27.38
C LYS A 297 1.37 3.75 27.89
N THR A 298 0.83 2.84 27.08
CA THR A 298 -0.38 2.06 27.43
C THR A 298 -0.07 0.70 28.08
N SER A 299 1.20 0.42 28.34
CA SER A 299 1.62 -0.84 29.00
C SER A 299 1.74 -0.65 30.51
N LYS A 300 1.21 -1.62 31.27
CA LYS A 300 1.20 -1.61 32.76
C LYS A 300 2.54 -2.00 33.37
N SER A 301 3.44 -2.65 32.63
CA SER A 301 4.74 -3.09 33.09
C SER A 301 5.74 -3.15 31.93
N LEU A 302 7.05 -3.14 32.26
CA LEU A 302 8.12 -3.31 31.28
C LEU A 302 7.97 -4.62 30.49
N LYS A 303 7.70 -5.74 31.18
CA LYS A 303 7.50 -7.05 30.53
C LYS A 303 6.37 -7.02 29.51
N GLN A 304 5.25 -6.37 29.83
CA GLN A 304 4.13 -6.20 28.88
C GLN A 304 4.52 -5.29 27.71
N ALA A 305 5.24 -4.19 27.97
CA ALA A 305 5.69 -3.28 26.92
C ALA A 305 6.62 -3.99 25.94
N ILE A 306 7.63 -4.72 26.43
CA ILE A 306 8.55 -5.51 25.61
C ILE A 306 7.80 -6.52 24.74
N ARG A 307 6.87 -7.30 25.32
CA ARG A 307 6.07 -8.28 24.57
C ARG A 307 5.26 -7.62 23.45
N ARG A 308 4.62 -6.48 23.72
CA ARG A 308 3.82 -5.73 22.74
C ARG A 308 4.68 -5.07 21.66
N VAL A 309 5.84 -4.52 22.03
CA VAL A 309 6.81 -3.96 21.07
C VAL A 309 7.33 -5.05 20.15
N ASN A 310 7.77 -6.19 20.70
CA ASN A 310 8.23 -7.33 19.90
C ASN A 310 7.11 -7.84 18.97
N ALA A 311 5.87 -7.91 19.44
CA ALA A 311 4.73 -8.31 18.62
C ALA A 311 4.51 -7.35 17.44
N PHE A 312 4.51 -6.04 17.69
CA PHE A 312 4.39 -5.02 16.63
C PHE A 312 5.53 -5.11 15.60
N LEU A 313 6.75 -5.28 16.09
CA LEU A 313 7.94 -5.28 15.24
C LEU A 313 8.10 -6.57 14.44
N TYR A 314 7.79 -7.74 15.02
CA TYR A 314 8.28 -9.03 14.50
C TYR A 314 7.22 -10.09 14.25
N LYS A 315 6.02 -10.00 14.87
CA LYS A 315 4.99 -11.04 14.71
C LYS A 315 4.06 -10.78 13.52
N GLY A 316 3.75 -11.86 12.81
CA GLY A 316 2.84 -11.84 11.66
C GLY A 316 3.53 -11.70 10.31
N GLN A 317 2.77 -12.00 9.27
CA GLN A 317 3.24 -11.97 7.88
C GLN A 317 3.64 -10.55 7.44
N TYR A 318 2.88 -9.55 7.86
CA TYR A 318 3.06 -8.15 7.50
C TYR A 318 3.68 -7.32 8.63
N CYS A 319 4.49 -7.95 9.50
CA CYS A 319 5.15 -7.23 10.59
C CYS A 319 6.13 -6.17 10.06
N TRP A 320 6.39 -5.17 10.90
CA TRP A 320 7.25 -4.05 10.55
C TRP A 320 8.65 -4.48 10.05
N ALA A 321 9.22 -5.51 10.67
CA ALA A 321 10.53 -6.02 10.27
C ALA A 321 10.53 -6.58 8.85
N LYS A 322 9.53 -7.41 8.48
CA LYS A 322 9.43 -8.00 7.14
C LYS A 322 9.08 -6.96 6.08
N CYS A 323 8.26 -5.95 6.42
CA CYS A 323 7.79 -4.93 5.46
C CYS A 323 8.72 -3.73 5.30
N VAL A 324 9.55 -3.41 6.32
CA VAL A 324 10.37 -2.19 6.33
C VAL A 324 11.82 -2.49 6.65
N LEU A 325 12.12 -3.08 7.83
CA LEU A 325 13.48 -3.29 8.29
C LEU A 325 14.31 -4.14 7.31
N ALA A 326 13.69 -5.16 6.71
CA ALA A 326 14.34 -6.04 5.73
C ALA A 326 15.00 -5.28 4.57
N TYR A 327 14.46 -4.12 4.22
CA TYR A 327 14.88 -3.34 3.04
C TYR A 327 15.83 -2.18 3.36
N ILE A 328 15.83 -1.64 4.59
CA ILE A 328 16.74 -0.56 4.99
C ILE A 328 18.18 -1.06 4.93
N THR A 329 19.07 -0.36 4.22
CA THR A 329 20.49 -0.67 4.12
C THR A 329 21.35 0.20 5.04
N ASN A 330 20.87 1.38 5.44
CA ASN A 330 21.60 2.28 6.33
C ASN A 330 21.60 1.76 7.77
N VAL A 331 22.74 1.22 8.20
CA VAL A 331 22.93 0.66 9.56
C VAL A 331 22.77 1.71 10.66
N ARG A 332 23.19 2.97 10.40
CA ARG A 332 23.05 4.06 11.37
C ARG A 332 21.58 4.37 11.66
N ASP A 333 20.73 4.34 10.64
CA ASP A 333 19.28 4.52 10.80
C ASP A 333 18.71 3.44 11.73
N ILE A 334 19.09 2.17 11.50
CA ILE A 334 18.65 1.03 12.31
C ILE A 334 19.08 1.19 13.76
N GLN A 335 20.34 1.55 13.98
CA GLN A 335 20.87 1.78 15.33
C GLN A 335 20.14 2.93 16.03
N THR A 336 19.92 4.04 15.32
CA THR A 336 19.24 5.22 15.86
C THR A 336 17.79 4.91 16.26
N MET A 337 17.06 4.18 15.41
CA MET A 337 15.70 3.72 15.72
C MET A 337 15.67 2.72 16.88
N ASN A 338 16.67 1.81 16.95
CA ASN A 338 16.77 0.85 18.05
C ASN A 338 16.97 1.55 19.39
N ILE A 339 17.84 2.56 19.44
CA ILE A 339 18.06 3.34 20.65
C ILE A 339 16.77 4.07 21.07
N TYR A 340 15.99 4.60 20.12
CA TYR A 340 14.69 5.20 20.41
C TYR A 340 13.72 4.21 21.08
N VAL A 341 13.63 2.99 20.55
CA VAL A 341 12.78 1.94 21.17
C VAL A 341 13.21 1.65 22.60
N MET A 342 14.51 1.48 22.82
CA MET A 342 15.07 1.25 24.14
C MET A 342 14.79 2.41 25.12
N ASP A 343 14.88 3.65 24.64
CA ASP A 343 14.59 4.83 25.47
C ASP A 343 13.09 4.89 25.83
N CYS A 344 12.18 4.56 24.91
CA CYS A 344 10.76 4.43 25.20
C CYS A 344 10.46 3.32 26.24
N LEU A 345 11.11 2.15 26.12
CA LEU A 345 10.98 1.07 27.10
C LEU A 345 11.51 1.47 28.48
N ARG A 346 12.62 2.20 28.54
CA ARG A 346 13.15 2.74 29.83
C ARG A 346 12.19 3.72 30.47
N SER A 347 11.44 4.49 29.69
CA SER A 347 10.42 5.39 30.21
C SER A 347 9.27 4.66 30.91
N VAL A 348 9.00 3.40 30.55
CA VAL A 348 8.04 2.55 31.28
C VAL A 348 8.53 2.27 32.71
N ILE A 349 9.84 2.10 32.92
CA ILE A 349 10.42 1.86 34.24
C ILE A 349 10.39 3.13 35.08
N THR A 350 10.82 4.24 34.51
CA THR A 350 11.04 5.50 35.22
C THR A 350 9.78 6.37 35.33
N GLN A 351 8.74 6.04 34.55
CA GLN A 351 7.50 6.84 34.38
C GLN A 351 7.77 8.29 33.92
N ARG A 352 8.95 8.55 33.34
CA ARG A 352 9.33 9.86 32.81
C ARG A 352 9.11 9.89 31.31
N TRP A 353 8.04 10.55 30.92
CA TRP A 353 7.58 10.63 29.54
C TRP A 353 7.89 11.97 28.85
N ASP A 354 8.59 12.88 29.56
CA ASP A 354 9.04 14.19 29.05
C ASP A 354 10.09 14.06 27.93
N LEU A 355 9.97 12.99 27.20
CA LEU A 355 10.72 12.73 25.99
C LEU A 355 10.18 13.55 24.83
N GLY A 356 9.01 14.16 25.03
CA GLY A 356 8.30 14.94 24.03
C GLY A 356 9.01 16.25 23.74
N GLY A 357 9.48 16.39 22.53
CA GLY A 357 10.06 17.63 22.02
C GLY A 357 11.50 17.90 22.41
N LEU A 358 12.12 17.11 23.29
CA LEU A 358 13.42 17.45 23.87
C LEU A 358 14.48 16.36 23.70
N GLY A 359 14.50 15.62 22.62
CA GLY A 359 15.71 14.85 22.37
C GLY A 359 15.53 13.36 22.17
N VAL A 360 14.31 12.86 22.12
CA VAL A 360 14.02 11.49 21.66
C VAL A 360 13.28 11.50 20.34
N GLU A 361 12.91 12.68 19.84
CA GLU A 361 12.26 12.75 18.54
C GLU A 361 13.24 12.34 17.45
N LEU A 362 12.83 11.34 16.68
CA LEU A 362 13.55 10.95 15.48
C LEU A 362 13.18 11.92 14.36
N THR A 363 14.16 12.53 13.74
CA THR A 363 13.99 13.42 12.61
C THR A 363 14.77 12.89 11.41
N LYS A 364 14.52 13.49 10.27
CA LYS A 364 15.29 13.22 9.05
C LYS A 364 16.15 14.45 8.75
N LYS A 365 17.47 14.26 8.68
CA LYS A 365 18.41 15.27 8.20
C LYS A 365 19.18 14.67 7.02
N ASP A 366 19.18 15.35 5.89
CA ASP A 366 19.86 14.89 4.67
C ASP A 366 19.52 13.42 4.30
N GLY A 367 18.22 13.05 4.44
CA GLY A 367 17.74 11.71 4.14
C GLY A 367 18.06 10.64 5.20
N VAL A 368 18.83 10.93 6.22
CA VAL A 368 19.26 10.01 7.28
C VAL A 368 18.48 10.24 8.57
N VAL A 369 18.22 9.17 9.34
CA VAL A 369 17.56 9.27 10.63
C VAL A 369 18.52 9.84 11.67
N THR A 370 18.12 10.94 12.29
CA THR A 370 18.84 11.56 13.41
C THR A 370 17.94 11.61 14.64
N ARG A 371 18.55 11.78 15.81
CA ARG A 371 17.81 11.99 17.06
C ARG A 371 18.50 13.05 17.90
N GLY A 372 17.71 13.78 18.64
CA GLY A 372 18.19 14.64 19.70
C GLY A 372 18.53 13.86 20.99
N THR A 373 19.28 14.46 21.88
CA THR A 373 19.59 13.93 23.22
C THR A 373 19.24 14.97 24.28
N GLY A 374 18.11 14.76 24.98
CA GLY A 374 17.71 15.64 26.09
C GLY A 374 18.21 15.14 27.44
N ALA A 375 18.21 16.02 28.44
CA ALA A 375 18.64 15.70 29.81
C ALA A 375 17.86 14.54 30.43
N ASN A 376 16.55 14.47 30.20
CA ASN A 376 15.69 13.38 30.70
C ASN A 376 16.03 12.00 30.12
N VAL A 377 16.46 11.93 28.85
CA VAL A 377 16.94 10.70 28.22
C VAL A 377 18.20 10.18 28.88
N LYS A 378 19.15 11.08 29.17
CA LYS A 378 20.38 10.75 29.89
C LYS A 378 20.08 10.22 31.30
N SER A 379 19.21 10.92 32.04
CA SER A 379 18.77 10.50 33.37
C SER A 379 18.04 9.14 33.37
N ASN A 380 17.20 8.87 32.38
CA ASN A 380 16.53 7.57 32.25
C ASN A 380 17.53 6.43 32.01
N ARG A 381 18.58 6.65 31.19
CA ARG A 381 19.62 5.66 30.91
C ARG A 381 20.48 5.34 32.12
N GLU A 382 20.77 6.33 32.94
CA GLU A 382 21.55 6.17 34.18
C GLU A 382 20.78 5.38 35.24
N ARG A 383 19.45 5.45 35.23
CA ARG A 383 18.56 4.82 36.23
C ARG A 383 18.00 3.46 35.80
N THR A 384 18.34 2.95 34.65
CA THR A 384 17.77 1.73 34.08
C THR A 384 18.87 0.79 33.58
N PRO A 385 18.61 -0.52 33.48
CA PRO A 385 19.57 -1.47 32.95
C PRO A 385 20.04 -1.11 31.54
N LYS A 386 21.32 -1.36 31.24
CA LYS A 386 21.88 -1.17 29.89
C LYS A 386 21.23 -2.13 28.89
N VAL A 387 20.94 -3.35 29.30
CA VAL A 387 20.26 -4.39 28.52
C VAL A 387 18.83 -4.52 29.02
N LEU A 388 17.89 -4.67 28.12
CA LEU A 388 16.47 -4.89 28.41
C LEU A 388 16.12 -6.33 28.03
N ASP A 389 16.13 -7.21 29.03
CA ASP A 389 15.90 -8.63 28.84
C ASP A 389 14.55 -8.90 28.14
N GLY A 390 14.58 -9.78 27.16
CA GLY A 390 13.42 -10.11 26.34
C GLY A 390 13.11 -9.13 25.20
N TYR A 391 13.81 -7.99 25.08
CA TYR A 391 13.68 -7.11 23.92
C TYR A 391 14.63 -7.56 22.80
N LEU A 392 14.06 -7.91 21.64
CA LEU A 392 14.85 -8.18 20.44
C LEU A 392 15.23 -6.86 19.76
N SER A 393 16.53 -6.58 19.65
CA SER A 393 17.00 -5.35 18.99
C SER A 393 16.74 -5.37 17.48
N LEU A 394 16.46 -4.19 16.90
CA LEU A 394 16.30 -4.03 15.45
C LEU A 394 17.54 -4.49 14.68
N TYR A 395 18.72 -4.32 15.26
CA TYR A 395 19.98 -4.74 14.64
C TYR A 395 20.10 -6.27 14.56
N ALA A 396 19.81 -6.98 15.65
CA ALA A 396 19.81 -8.44 15.67
C ALA A 396 18.75 -9.02 14.73
N ALA A 397 17.54 -8.44 14.75
CA ALA A 397 16.46 -8.82 13.83
C ALA A 397 16.86 -8.58 12.36
N LYS A 398 17.51 -7.44 12.05
CA LYS A 398 17.99 -7.16 10.68
C LYS A 398 18.99 -8.21 10.20
N LYS A 399 19.91 -8.61 11.06
CA LYS A 399 20.90 -9.65 10.74
C LYS A 399 20.21 -11.01 10.47
N ALA A 400 19.22 -11.36 11.29
CA ALA A 400 18.45 -12.60 11.14
C ALA A 400 17.57 -12.63 9.89
N LEU A 401 17.05 -11.48 9.43
CA LEU A 401 16.20 -11.38 8.22
C LEU A 401 16.89 -11.83 6.92
N GLY A 402 18.21 -11.96 6.92
CA GLY A 402 18.97 -12.56 5.82
C GLY A 402 18.74 -14.07 5.67
N ASN A 403 18.27 -14.74 6.73
CA ASN A 403 17.92 -16.15 6.76
C ASN A 403 16.55 -16.33 7.43
N ARG A 404 15.56 -16.82 6.66
CA ARG A 404 14.17 -16.93 7.12
C ARG A 404 14.01 -17.80 8.35
N ASP A 405 14.66 -18.96 8.35
CA ASP A 405 14.57 -19.92 9.47
C ASP A 405 15.20 -19.32 10.74
N MET A 406 16.33 -18.62 10.60
CA MET A 406 16.97 -17.92 11.71
C MET A 406 16.07 -16.83 12.28
N PHE A 407 15.40 -16.05 11.43
CA PHE A 407 14.48 -15.01 11.88
C PHE A 407 13.26 -15.61 12.57
N ASP A 408 12.61 -16.60 11.96
CA ASP A 408 11.40 -17.22 12.51
C ASP A 408 11.70 -17.94 13.84
N ASN A 409 12.87 -18.61 13.99
CA ASN A 409 13.31 -19.19 15.24
C ASN A 409 13.57 -18.14 16.32
N LEU A 410 14.23 -17.03 15.96
CA LEU A 410 14.46 -15.92 16.87
C LEU A 410 13.15 -15.29 17.36
N VAL A 411 12.14 -15.15 16.50
CA VAL A 411 10.82 -14.62 16.87
C VAL A 411 10.02 -15.59 17.72
N ARG A 412 10.17 -16.91 17.53
CA ARG A 412 9.51 -17.92 18.37
C ARG A 412 10.04 -17.94 19.81
N SER A 413 11.28 -17.52 20.02
CA SER A 413 11.89 -17.44 21.36
C SER A 413 11.45 -16.20 22.15
N LEU A 414 10.68 -15.27 21.57
CA LEU A 414 10.12 -14.06 22.19
C LEU A 414 8.73 -14.31 22.79
#